data_68e5c99ef92273106f8215fdabf8edf5
#
_entry.id   68e5c99ef92273106f8215fdabf8edf5
#
_cell.length_a   1.000
_cell.length_b   1.000
_cell.length_c   1.000
_cell.angle_alpha   90.00
_cell.angle_beta   90.00
_cell.angle_gamma   90.00
#
_symmetry.space_group_name_H-M   'P 1'
#
loop_
_entity.id
_entity.type
_entity.pdbx_description
1 polymer ?
#
loop_
_entity_poly.entity_id
_entity_poly.type
_entity_poly.pdbx_seq_one_letter_code
_entity_poly.pdbx_strand_id
1 'polypeptide(L)'
;MHYSFTEKKRIRKSFAKRANVHHVPFLLATQLESYHSFLQEDIAPSGRKNDGLQSAFTSIFPIVSHNGFARLEFLSYVLGDPAFDVKECQQRGLTFASPLRAKVRLVILDKESPTKPVVKEMKEQEVYMGELPLMTTTGSFVINGTERVIVSQLHRSPGVFFEHDRGKTHSSGKLLFSARIIPYRGSWLDFEFDPKDILFFRVDRRRKMPVTILLKAIGMSHEQILANFFVFDNFNLRSEGAEMEFVSERLRGEVARFDIVDKSGKTLVLKDKRINAKHVRDIEAAGIKHISVPEDYLLGRVLAKNIVDGDTGEVVASAND
;
A
#
# COMPACT_ATOMS: atom_id res chain seq x y z
N MET A 1 -26.57 -21.39 9.34
CA MET A 1 -27.09 -22.45 10.23
C MET A 1 -26.65 -22.14 11.66
N HIS A 2 -27.58 -21.94 12.59
CA HIS A 2 -27.24 -21.82 14.00
C HIS A 2 -27.14 -23.22 14.57
N TYR A 3 -25.93 -23.72 14.72
CA TYR A 3 -25.69 -24.99 15.40
C TYR A 3 -25.90 -24.77 16.91
N SER A 4 -26.99 -25.29 17.43
CA SER A 4 -27.22 -25.33 18.87
C SER A 4 -26.54 -26.55 19.47
N PHE A 5 -25.65 -26.34 20.43
CA PHE A 5 -25.00 -27.42 21.19
C PHE A 5 -26.02 -28.29 21.97
N THR A 6 -27.22 -27.76 22.18
CA THR A 6 -28.33 -28.47 22.84
C THR A 6 -28.97 -29.58 21.99
N GLU A 7 -28.80 -29.56 20.67
CA GLU A 7 -29.36 -30.60 19.78
C GLU A 7 -28.62 -31.93 19.82
N LYS A 8 -27.42 -31.98 20.38
CA LYS A 8 -26.63 -33.22 20.49
C LYS A 8 -26.72 -33.83 21.89
N LYS A 9 -27.77 -34.62 22.15
CA LYS A 9 -27.79 -35.85 22.99
C LYS A 9 -27.75 -35.74 24.51
N ARG A 10 -27.57 -34.62 25.17
CA ARG A 10 -27.70 -34.58 26.64
C ARG A 10 -28.47 -33.36 27.08
N ILE A 11 -29.74 -33.58 27.44
CA ILE A 11 -30.49 -32.56 28.16
C ILE A 11 -29.87 -32.44 29.55
N ARG A 12 -29.16 -31.34 29.77
CA ARG A 12 -28.63 -31.01 31.09
C ARG A 12 -29.74 -30.49 31.97
N LYS A 13 -29.86 -31.02 33.16
CA LYS A 13 -30.76 -30.50 34.16
C LYS A 13 -30.26 -29.11 34.61
N SER A 14 -31.07 -28.07 34.43
CA SER A 14 -30.73 -26.73 34.87
C SER A 14 -31.14 -26.56 36.35
N PHE A 15 -30.19 -26.16 37.17
CA PHE A 15 -30.45 -25.80 38.56
C PHE A 15 -30.60 -24.28 38.74
N ALA A 16 -30.50 -23.51 37.67
CA ALA A 16 -30.65 -22.07 37.73
C ALA A 16 -32.14 -21.67 37.76
N LYS A 17 -32.49 -20.73 38.65
CA LYS A 17 -33.83 -20.15 38.73
C LYS A 17 -34.11 -19.08 37.66
N ARG A 18 -33.11 -18.71 36.86
CA ARG A 18 -33.23 -17.69 35.81
C ARG A 18 -33.16 -18.35 34.44
N ALA A 19 -33.90 -17.84 33.48
CA ALA A 19 -33.79 -18.25 32.08
C ALA A 19 -32.38 -17.92 31.55
N ASN A 20 -31.87 -18.74 30.66
CA ASN A 20 -30.61 -18.48 29.98
C ASN A 20 -30.74 -17.20 29.17
N VAL A 21 -29.90 -16.20 29.46
CA VAL A 21 -29.91 -14.91 28.77
C VAL A 21 -29.21 -15.02 27.40
N HIS A 22 -28.24 -15.95 27.28
CA HIS A 22 -27.50 -16.16 26.05
C HIS A 22 -27.41 -17.65 25.70
N HIS A 23 -27.50 -17.97 24.42
CA HIS A 23 -27.17 -19.30 23.92
C HIS A 23 -25.66 -19.52 23.97
N VAL A 24 -25.25 -20.74 24.25
CA VAL A 24 -23.82 -21.13 24.17
C VAL A 24 -23.38 -20.97 22.72
N PRO A 25 -22.34 -20.18 22.43
CA PRO A 25 -21.86 -20.02 21.06
C PRO A 25 -21.31 -21.34 20.52
N PHE A 26 -21.47 -21.54 19.23
CA PHE A 26 -20.89 -22.70 18.56
C PHE A 26 -19.38 -22.49 18.39
N LEU A 27 -18.57 -23.14 19.21
CA LEU A 27 -17.12 -22.89 19.30
C LEU A 27 -16.35 -23.26 18.02
N LEU A 28 -16.90 -24.14 17.19
CA LEU A 28 -16.30 -24.54 15.90
C LEU A 28 -16.74 -23.66 14.72
N ALA A 29 -17.64 -22.72 14.95
CA ALA A 29 -18.18 -21.87 13.87
C ALA A 29 -17.06 -21.16 13.10
N THR A 30 -16.09 -20.60 13.80
CA THR A 30 -14.95 -19.88 13.18
C THR A 30 -14.19 -20.75 12.18
N GLN A 31 -13.92 -22.02 12.53
CA GLN A 31 -13.20 -22.96 11.67
C GLN A 31 -14.05 -23.33 10.45
N LEU A 32 -15.29 -23.76 10.68
CA LEU A 32 -16.18 -24.25 9.62
C LEU A 32 -16.59 -23.14 8.66
N GLU A 33 -17.00 -21.99 9.16
CA GLU A 33 -17.43 -20.85 8.34
C GLU A 33 -16.27 -20.25 7.53
N SER A 34 -15.09 -20.17 8.14
CA SER A 34 -13.87 -19.70 7.46
C SER A 34 -13.51 -20.59 6.28
N TYR A 35 -13.52 -21.91 6.47
CA TYR A 35 -13.15 -22.82 5.40
C TYR A 35 -14.22 -22.91 4.31
N HIS A 36 -15.50 -22.87 4.69
CA HIS A 36 -16.61 -22.79 3.75
C HIS A 36 -16.56 -21.49 2.90
N SER A 37 -16.27 -20.36 3.54
CA SER A 37 -16.05 -19.10 2.85
C SER A 37 -14.81 -19.12 1.94
N PHE A 38 -13.76 -19.85 2.32
CA PHE A 38 -12.58 -20.05 1.48
C PHE A 38 -12.88 -20.85 0.22
N LEU A 39 -13.62 -21.94 0.33
CA LEU A 39 -13.96 -22.81 -0.80
C LEU A 39 -15.04 -22.24 -1.71
N GLN A 40 -16.04 -21.55 -1.17
CA GLN A 40 -17.20 -21.03 -1.88
C GLN A 40 -17.87 -22.09 -2.79
N GLU A 41 -17.93 -23.34 -2.33
CA GLU A 41 -18.38 -24.49 -3.12
C GLU A 41 -19.85 -24.38 -3.51
N ASP A 42 -20.71 -23.99 -2.56
CA ASP A 42 -22.17 -23.88 -2.77
C ASP A 42 -22.58 -22.65 -3.60
N ILE A 43 -21.62 -21.78 -3.96
CA ILE A 43 -21.88 -20.55 -4.70
C ILE A 43 -21.61 -20.79 -6.19
N ALA A 44 -22.60 -20.45 -7.03
CA ALA A 44 -22.41 -20.51 -8.48
C ALA A 44 -21.18 -19.67 -8.91
N PRO A 45 -20.42 -20.08 -9.92
CA PRO A 45 -19.18 -19.41 -10.34
C PRO A 45 -19.32 -17.90 -10.58
N SER A 46 -20.45 -17.46 -11.11
CA SER A 46 -20.74 -16.04 -11.36
C SER A 46 -21.04 -15.22 -10.11
N GLY A 47 -21.42 -15.87 -9.02
CA GLY A 47 -21.74 -15.22 -7.74
C GLY A 47 -20.62 -15.27 -6.71
N ARG A 48 -19.50 -15.91 -7.01
CA ARG A 48 -18.36 -16.03 -6.09
C ARG A 48 -17.70 -14.69 -5.83
N LYS A 49 -17.44 -14.43 -4.56
CA LYS A 49 -16.69 -13.24 -4.14
C LYS A 49 -15.21 -13.43 -4.46
N ASN A 50 -14.49 -12.34 -4.74
CA ASN A 50 -13.04 -12.39 -4.94
C ASN A 50 -12.31 -12.53 -3.61
N ASP A 51 -12.49 -13.67 -2.96
CA ASP A 51 -11.89 -14.02 -1.67
C ASP A 51 -11.51 -15.51 -1.66
N GLY A 52 -10.64 -15.92 -0.73
CA GLY A 52 -10.22 -17.30 -0.57
C GLY A 52 -9.62 -17.92 -1.83
N LEU A 53 -10.11 -19.08 -2.22
CA LEU A 53 -9.63 -19.83 -3.40
C LEU A 53 -9.88 -19.08 -4.72
N GLN A 54 -11.02 -18.39 -4.84
CA GLN A 54 -11.33 -17.56 -6.00
C GLN A 54 -10.29 -16.43 -6.18
N SER A 55 -9.92 -15.75 -5.10
CA SER A 55 -8.90 -14.70 -5.11
C SER A 55 -7.51 -15.25 -5.48
N ALA A 56 -7.17 -16.46 -5.05
CA ALA A 56 -5.91 -17.09 -5.41
C ALA A 56 -5.78 -17.28 -6.94
N PHE A 57 -6.84 -17.73 -7.59
CA PHE A 57 -6.87 -17.84 -9.05
C PHE A 57 -6.87 -16.46 -9.75
N THR A 58 -7.74 -15.55 -9.35
CA THR A 58 -7.87 -14.24 -9.99
C THR A 58 -6.63 -13.36 -9.83
N SER A 59 -5.81 -13.58 -8.81
CA SER A 59 -4.55 -12.85 -8.61
C SER A 59 -3.46 -13.25 -9.60
N ILE A 60 -3.50 -14.46 -10.14
CA ILE A 60 -2.50 -15.00 -11.08
C ILE A 60 -2.97 -14.83 -12.52
N PHE A 61 -4.26 -15.05 -12.78
CA PHE A 61 -4.83 -14.94 -14.11
C PHE A 61 -5.36 -13.53 -14.39
N PRO A 62 -5.29 -13.06 -15.64
CA PRO A 62 -4.83 -13.77 -16.84
C PRO A 62 -3.30 -13.86 -16.95
N ILE A 63 -2.80 -14.99 -17.40
CA ILE A 63 -1.39 -15.18 -17.72
C ILE A 63 -1.20 -14.83 -19.19
N VAL A 64 -0.34 -13.84 -19.47
CA VAL A 64 -0.07 -13.37 -20.82
C VAL A 64 1.32 -13.86 -21.25
N SER A 65 1.42 -14.34 -22.49
CA SER A 65 2.70 -14.74 -23.07
C SER A 65 3.63 -13.54 -23.21
N HIS A 66 4.94 -13.77 -23.18
CA HIS A 66 5.96 -12.73 -23.35
C HIS A 66 5.73 -11.86 -24.61
N ASN A 67 5.23 -12.47 -25.68
CA ASN A 67 4.97 -11.78 -26.94
C ASN A 67 3.57 -11.14 -27.02
N GLY A 68 2.75 -11.25 -25.98
CA GLY A 68 1.39 -10.68 -25.92
C GLY A 68 0.34 -11.36 -26.81
N PHE A 69 0.69 -12.43 -27.58
CA PHE A 69 -0.23 -13.06 -28.54
C PHE A 69 -1.06 -14.21 -28.00
N ALA A 70 -0.74 -14.69 -26.82
CA ALA A 70 -1.53 -15.71 -26.15
C ALA A 70 -1.85 -15.27 -24.73
N ARG A 71 -3.09 -15.50 -24.32
CA ARG A 71 -3.59 -15.17 -22.99
C ARG A 71 -4.36 -16.35 -22.44
N LEU A 72 -3.97 -16.81 -21.26
CA LEU A 72 -4.67 -17.85 -20.52
C LEU A 72 -5.56 -17.20 -19.46
N GLU A 73 -6.86 -17.38 -19.56
CA GLU A 73 -7.87 -16.82 -18.68
C GLU A 73 -8.43 -17.91 -17.75
N PHE A 74 -8.68 -17.57 -16.51
CA PHE A 74 -9.40 -18.39 -15.58
C PHE A 74 -10.91 -18.12 -15.69
N LEU A 75 -11.72 -19.17 -15.77
CA LEU A 75 -13.17 -19.06 -15.85
C LEU A 75 -13.86 -19.46 -14.54
N SER A 76 -13.53 -20.64 -14.04
CA SER A 76 -14.12 -21.18 -12.81
C SER A 76 -13.30 -22.34 -12.28
N TYR A 77 -13.57 -22.73 -11.04
CA TYR A 77 -13.09 -23.99 -10.49
C TYR A 77 -14.26 -24.84 -10.01
N VAL A 78 -14.04 -26.14 -9.95
CA VAL A 78 -14.96 -27.14 -9.44
C VAL A 78 -14.21 -28.09 -8.53
N LEU A 79 -14.81 -28.39 -7.38
CA LEU A 79 -14.38 -29.46 -6.48
C LEU A 79 -15.17 -30.71 -6.82
N GLY A 80 -14.48 -31.83 -7.01
CA GLY A 80 -15.12 -33.12 -7.24
C GLY A 80 -15.45 -33.82 -5.92
N ASP A 81 -16.14 -34.95 -6.01
CA ASP A 81 -16.42 -35.77 -4.84
C ASP A 81 -15.14 -36.41 -4.29
N PRO A 82 -14.99 -36.48 -2.97
CA PRO A 82 -13.85 -37.18 -2.36
C PRO A 82 -13.88 -38.68 -2.68
N ALA A 83 -12.71 -39.23 -3.00
CA ALA A 83 -12.60 -40.64 -3.39
C ALA A 83 -12.92 -41.61 -2.25
N PHE A 84 -12.67 -41.23 -1.00
CA PHE A 84 -12.84 -42.04 0.20
C PHE A 84 -13.51 -41.24 1.31
N ASP A 85 -14.27 -41.92 2.16
CA ASP A 85 -14.85 -41.32 3.36
C ASP A 85 -13.80 -41.05 4.44
N VAL A 86 -14.12 -40.17 5.38
CA VAL A 86 -13.26 -39.78 6.51
C VAL A 86 -12.70 -40.96 7.28
N LYS A 87 -13.56 -41.95 7.60
CA LYS A 87 -13.18 -43.18 8.34
C LYS A 87 -12.21 -44.06 7.56
N GLU A 88 -12.48 -44.17 6.26
CA GLU A 88 -11.64 -44.96 5.37
C GLU A 88 -10.27 -44.33 5.19
N CYS A 89 -10.20 -42.99 5.06
CA CYS A 89 -8.95 -42.26 5.03
C CYS A 89 -8.13 -42.44 6.31
N GLN A 90 -8.78 -42.42 7.47
CA GLN A 90 -8.11 -42.70 8.76
C GLN A 90 -7.54 -44.11 8.84
N GLN A 91 -8.29 -45.13 8.42
CA GLN A 91 -7.87 -46.52 8.47
C GLN A 91 -6.76 -46.84 7.47
N ARG A 92 -6.82 -46.26 6.28
CA ARG A 92 -5.84 -46.51 5.21
C ARG A 92 -4.62 -45.61 5.27
N GLY A 93 -4.59 -44.61 6.17
CA GLY A 93 -3.52 -43.61 6.23
C GLY A 93 -3.52 -42.63 5.07
N LEU A 94 -4.69 -42.34 4.50
CA LEU A 94 -4.87 -41.43 3.39
C LEU A 94 -5.30 -40.04 3.84
N THR A 95 -5.24 -39.06 2.93
CA THR A 95 -5.74 -37.70 3.14
C THR A 95 -7.17 -37.60 2.64
N PHE A 96 -8.08 -37.07 3.46
CA PHE A 96 -9.43 -36.73 3.05
C PHE A 96 -9.42 -35.47 2.19
N ALA A 97 -9.50 -35.64 0.87
CA ALA A 97 -9.34 -34.57 -0.09
C ALA A 97 -10.31 -34.72 -1.28
N SER A 98 -10.56 -33.61 -1.94
CA SER A 98 -11.34 -33.50 -3.15
C SER A 98 -10.45 -33.10 -4.33
N PRO A 99 -10.66 -33.68 -5.53
CA PRO A 99 -9.96 -33.25 -6.74
C PRO A 99 -10.43 -31.84 -7.15
N LEU A 100 -9.46 -30.92 -7.25
CA LEU A 100 -9.69 -29.57 -7.73
C LEU A 100 -9.44 -29.49 -9.23
N ARG A 101 -10.44 -29.02 -9.98
CA ARG A 101 -10.34 -28.77 -11.41
C ARG A 101 -10.61 -27.29 -11.69
N ALA A 102 -9.79 -26.72 -12.55
CA ALA A 102 -9.97 -25.35 -13.02
C ALA A 102 -10.36 -25.33 -14.50
N LYS A 103 -11.41 -24.61 -14.84
CA LYS A 103 -11.79 -24.34 -16.22
C LYS A 103 -11.04 -23.10 -16.69
N VAL A 104 -10.20 -23.27 -17.69
CA VAL A 104 -9.36 -22.22 -18.27
C VAL A 104 -9.68 -22.03 -19.74
N ARG A 105 -9.43 -20.81 -20.22
CA ARG A 105 -9.60 -20.42 -21.62
C ARG A 105 -8.29 -19.91 -22.16
N LEU A 106 -7.79 -20.54 -23.22
CA LEU A 106 -6.67 -20.05 -24.01
C LEU A 106 -7.20 -19.17 -25.14
N VAL A 107 -6.79 -17.91 -25.17
CA VAL A 107 -7.11 -16.96 -26.23
C VAL A 107 -5.84 -16.68 -27.02
N ILE A 108 -5.87 -16.96 -28.31
CA ILE A 108 -4.78 -16.67 -29.25
C ILE A 108 -5.17 -15.45 -30.08
N LEU A 109 -4.31 -14.43 -30.06
CA LEU A 109 -4.51 -13.16 -30.76
C LEU A 109 -3.72 -13.14 -32.07
N ASP A 110 -4.26 -12.46 -33.09
CA ASP A 110 -3.59 -12.31 -34.36
C ASP A 110 -2.53 -11.20 -34.33
N LYS A 111 -1.42 -11.46 -35.06
CA LYS A 111 -0.28 -10.54 -35.18
C LYS A 111 -0.50 -9.38 -36.14
N GLU A 112 -1.44 -9.53 -37.08
CA GLU A 112 -1.54 -8.62 -38.22
C GLU A 112 -2.33 -7.35 -37.97
N SER A 113 -2.92 -7.17 -36.78
CA SER A 113 -3.75 -6.02 -36.46
C SER A 113 -3.09 -5.12 -35.41
N PRO A 114 -2.39 -4.03 -35.81
CA PRO A 114 -1.65 -3.17 -34.87
C PRO A 114 -2.55 -2.29 -33.99
N THR A 115 -3.82 -2.11 -34.33
CA THR A 115 -4.73 -1.18 -33.63
C THR A 115 -5.76 -1.83 -32.73
N LYS A 116 -6.12 -3.11 -32.97
CA LYS A 116 -7.01 -3.89 -32.08
C LYS A 116 -6.62 -5.37 -32.16
N PRO A 117 -6.31 -6.02 -31.06
CA PRO A 117 -6.02 -7.46 -31.06
C PRO A 117 -7.29 -8.23 -31.46
N VAL A 118 -7.25 -8.88 -32.61
CA VAL A 118 -8.33 -9.74 -33.09
C VAL A 118 -8.08 -11.15 -32.54
N VAL A 119 -9.13 -11.75 -31.98
CA VAL A 119 -9.06 -13.13 -31.49
C VAL A 119 -9.04 -14.09 -32.67
N LYS A 120 -7.97 -14.86 -32.83
CA LYS A 120 -7.81 -15.88 -33.86
C LYS A 120 -8.46 -17.21 -33.45
N GLU A 121 -8.22 -17.63 -32.22
CA GLU A 121 -8.70 -18.91 -31.71
C GLU A 121 -8.97 -18.82 -30.22
N MET A 122 -10.02 -19.52 -29.76
CA MET A 122 -10.29 -19.72 -28.33
C MET A 122 -10.51 -21.20 -28.04
N LYS A 123 -9.81 -21.69 -27.01
CA LYS A 123 -9.97 -23.08 -26.53
C LYS A 123 -10.27 -23.06 -25.04
N GLU A 124 -11.31 -23.79 -24.64
CA GLU A 124 -11.63 -23.99 -23.23
C GLU A 124 -11.34 -25.43 -22.83
N GLN A 125 -10.75 -25.61 -21.66
CA GLN A 125 -10.45 -26.93 -21.13
C GLN A 125 -10.52 -26.91 -19.60
N GLU A 126 -10.98 -28.03 -19.04
CA GLU A 126 -10.84 -28.30 -17.61
C GLU A 126 -9.47 -28.94 -17.37
N VAL A 127 -8.74 -28.37 -16.41
CA VAL A 127 -7.41 -28.82 -16.02
C VAL A 127 -7.47 -29.30 -14.58
N TYR A 128 -6.97 -30.50 -14.33
CA TYR A 128 -6.77 -31.02 -13.00
C TYR A 128 -5.61 -30.27 -12.32
N MET A 129 -5.88 -29.64 -11.18
CA MET A 129 -4.91 -28.83 -10.43
C MET A 129 -4.28 -29.56 -9.26
N GLY A 130 -4.85 -30.69 -8.87
CA GLY A 130 -4.43 -31.46 -7.71
C GLY A 130 -5.58 -31.76 -6.77
N GLU A 131 -5.25 -32.22 -5.58
CA GLU A 131 -6.21 -32.54 -4.53
C GLU A 131 -6.16 -31.46 -3.44
N LEU A 132 -7.34 -31.04 -2.98
CA LEU A 132 -7.49 -30.08 -1.90
C LEU A 132 -8.05 -30.81 -0.67
N PRO A 133 -7.35 -30.79 0.49
CA PRO A 133 -7.88 -31.39 1.71
C PRO A 133 -9.21 -30.78 2.11
N LEU A 134 -10.18 -31.60 2.49
CA LEU A 134 -11.49 -31.17 2.95
C LEU A 134 -11.57 -31.13 4.47
N MET A 135 -12.31 -30.17 4.99
CA MET A 135 -12.60 -30.10 6.41
C MET A 135 -13.75 -31.03 6.78
N THR A 136 -13.59 -31.76 7.87
CA THR A 136 -14.65 -32.59 8.43
C THR A 136 -15.73 -31.75 9.12
N THR A 137 -16.86 -32.36 9.43
CA THR A 137 -17.95 -31.69 10.17
C THR A 137 -17.55 -31.24 11.58
N THR A 138 -16.45 -31.75 12.10
CA THR A 138 -15.89 -31.40 13.42
C THR A 138 -14.81 -30.31 13.33
N GLY A 139 -14.58 -29.74 12.14
CA GLY A 139 -13.61 -28.65 11.95
C GLY A 139 -12.15 -29.11 11.89
N SER A 140 -11.92 -30.41 11.68
CA SER A 140 -10.58 -31.00 11.54
C SER A 140 -10.29 -31.40 10.09
N PHE A 141 -9.02 -31.70 9.80
CA PHE A 141 -8.57 -32.27 8.54
C PHE A 141 -7.96 -33.64 8.80
N VAL A 142 -8.19 -34.60 7.91
CA VAL A 142 -7.52 -35.90 7.95
C VAL A 142 -6.39 -35.90 6.94
N ILE A 143 -5.16 -35.84 7.42
CA ILE A 143 -3.94 -35.80 6.61
C ILE A 143 -3.12 -37.07 6.91
N ASN A 144 -2.89 -37.88 5.89
CA ASN A 144 -2.19 -39.17 6.03
C ASN A 144 -2.77 -40.02 7.16
N GLY A 145 -4.09 -40.07 7.28
CA GLY A 145 -4.80 -40.82 8.31
C GLY A 145 -4.82 -40.18 9.71
N THR A 146 -4.10 -39.08 9.91
CA THR A 146 -4.04 -38.38 11.19
C THR A 146 -4.97 -37.17 11.18
N GLU A 147 -5.81 -37.07 12.20
CA GLU A 147 -6.69 -35.91 12.36
C GLU A 147 -5.91 -34.70 12.87
N ARG A 148 -6.01 -33.59 12.17
CA ARG A 148 -5.29 -32.34 12.44
C ARG A 148 -6.25 -31.16 12.45
N VAL A 149 -5.91 -30.13 13.21
CA VAL A 149 -6.67 -28.89 13.32
C VAL A 149 -5.76 -27.70 13.01
N ILE A 150 -6.29 -26.72 12.29
CA ILE A 150 -5.60 -25.44 12.07
C ILE A 150 -5.83 -24.58 13.29
N VAL A 151 -4.76 -24.20 13.96
CA VAL A 151 -4.80 -23.31 15.13
C VAL A 151 -4.61 -21.88 14.67
N SER A 152 -5.49 -20.97 15.12
CA SER A 152 -5.35 -19.53 14.87
C SER A 152 -4.04 -19.01 15.47
N GLN A 153 -3.28 -18.27 14.68
CA GLN A 153 -2.01 -17.69 15.09
C GLN A 153 -2.12 -16.16 15.11
N LEU A 154 -1.74 -15.57 16.25
CA LEU A 154 -1.67 -14.12 16.38
C LEU A 154 -0.44 -13.59 15.64
N HIS A 155 -0.64 -12.59 14.80
CA HIS A 155 0.42 -11.90 14.10
C HIS A 155 0.15 -10.39 14.04
N ARG A 156 1.16 -9.59 13.70
CA ARG A 156 0.93 -8.17 13.42
C ARG A 156 0.03 -8.02 12.19
N SER A 157 -0.98 -7.17 12.30
CA SER A 157 -1.87 -6.91 11.16
C SER A 157 -1.09 -6.28 10.00
N PRO A 158 -1.44 -6.60 8.75
CA PRO A 158 -0.97 -5.83 7.61
C PRO A 158 -1.38 -4.37 7.73
N GLY A 159 -0.53 -3.46 7.27
CA GLY A 159 -0.82 -2.03 7.32
C GLY A 159 0.43 -1.18 7.50
N VAL A 160 0.22 0.10 7.77
CA VAL A 160 1.27 1.08 8.00
C VAL A 160 1.28 1.46 9.48
N PHE A 161 2.46 1.38 10.10
CA PHE A 161 2.69 1.73 11.49
C PHE A 161 3.64 2.91 11.56
N PHE A 162 3.28 3.93 12.34
CA PHE A 162 4.11 5.10 12.58
C PHE A 162 4.61 5.06 14.02
N GLU A 163 5.91 5.22 14.19
CA GLU A 163 6.58 5.16 15.50
C GLU A 163 7.60 6.29 15.61
N HIS A 164 8.09 6.54 16.81
CA HIS A 164 9.23 7.42 17.08
C HIS A 164 10.06 6.89 18.25
N ASP A 165 11.34 7.25 18.30
CA ASP A 165 12.31 6.78 19.29
C ASP A 165 12.20 7.42 20.67
N ARG A 166 11.27 8.38 20.86
CA ARG A 166 11.11 9.21 22.09
C ARG A 166 12.37 10.00 22.45
N GLY A 167 13.21 10.33 21.46
CA GLY A 167 14.45 11.09 21.67
C GLY A 167 15.57 10.32 22.35
N LYS A 168 15.50 8.98 22.40
CA LYS A 168 16.50 8.14 23.09
C LYS A 168 17.73 7.85 22.24
N THR A 169 17.60 7.89 20.93
CA THR A 169 18.67 7.46 20.01
C THR A 169 19.75 8.49 19.82
N HIS A 170 19.41 9.78 19.91
CA HIS A 170 20.35 10.87 19.70
C HIS A 170 20.51 11.74 20.95
N SER A 171 21.73 12.18 21.25
CA SER A 171 22.09 12.96 22.45
C SER A 171 21.36 14.32 22.56
N SER A 172 20.92 14.89 21.42
CA SER A 172 20.14 16.14 21.40
C SER A 172 18.68 16.00 21.85
N GLY A 173 18.19 14.79 22.10
CA GLY A 173 16.78 14.53 22.41
C GLY A 173 15.83 14.71 21.22
N LYS A 174 16.36 14.86 19.99
CA LYS A 174 15.56 14.99 18.78
C LYS A 174 14.73 13.73 18.55
N LEU A 175 13.43 13.91 18.28
CA LEU A 175 12.54 12.81 17.92
C LEU A 175 12.87 12.31 16.50
N LEU A 176 13.23 11.05 16.38
CA LEU A 176 13.41 10.39 15.10
C LEU A 176 12.16 9.57 14.79
N PHE A 177 11.46 9.98 13.73
CA PHE A 177 10.25 9.32 13.29
C PHE A 177 10.61 8.15 12.38
N SER A 178 9.79 7.10 12.45
CA SER A 178 9.89 5.93 11.59
C SER A 178 8.51 5.47 11.17
N ALA A 179 8.44 4.82 10.01
CA ALA A 179 7.24 4.17 9.53
C ALA A 179 7.58 2.78 9.04
N ARG A 180 6.66 1.85 9.23
CA ARG A 180 6.80 0.47 8.77
C ARG A 180 5.58 0.04 8.00
N ILE A 181 5.79 -0.45 6.79
CA ILE A 181 4.76 -1.06 5.97
C ILE A 181 4.89 -2.57 6.09
N ILE A 182 3.85 -3.20 6.62
CA ILE A 182 3.75 -4.65 6.77
C ILE A 182 2.72 -5.15 5.76
N PRO A 183 3.12 -5.91 4.73
CA PRO A 183 2.20 -6.50 3.78
C PRO A 183 1.52 -7.73 4.38
N TYR A 184 0.42 -8.17 3.77
CA TYR A 184 -0.21 -9.44 4.10
C TYR A 184 0.75 -10.62 3.88
N ARG A 185 1.49 -10.58 2.78
CA ARG A 185 2.53 -11.56 2.41
C ARG A 185 3.63 -10.84 1.64
N GLY A 186 4.86 -10.96 2.08
CA GLY A 186 6.02 -10.37 1.43
C GLY A 186 6.96 -9.67 2.39
N SER A 187 7.89 -8.91 1.83
CA SER A 187 8.94 -8.21 2.57
C SER A 187 8.42 -6.98 3.28
N TRP A 188 8.93 -6.72 4.46
CA TRP A 188 8.64 -5.50 5.22
C TRP A 188 9.43 -4.33 4.66
N LEU A 189 8.82 -3.17 4.66
CA LEU A 189 9.44 -1.92 4.23
C LEU A 189 9.46 -0.96 5.42
N ASP A 190 10.67 -0.63 5.87
CA ASP A 190 10.91 0.29 6.98
C ASP A 190 11.41 1.63 6.44
N PHE A 191 10.87 2.74 6.95
CA PHE A 191 11.33 4.10 6.70
C PHE A 191 11.84 4.70 8.01
N GLU A 192 13.00 5.34 7.97
CA GLU A 192 13.64 5.91 9.16
C GLU A 192 14.23 7.28 8.85
N PHE A 193 13.96 8.28 9.69
CA PHE A 193 14.66 9.54 9.65
C PHE A 193 15.99 9.45 10.37
N ASP A 194 17.03 10.02 9.78
CA ASP A 194 18.32 10.23 10.41
C ASP A 194 18.30 11.54 11.26
N PRO A 195 19.20 11.72 12.25
CA PRO A 195 19.39 12.98 12.95
C PRO A 195 19.61 14.20 12.05
N LYS A 196 20.11 13.99 10.83
CA LYS A 196 20.30 15.01 9.79
C LYS A 196 19.05 15.30 8.94
N ASP A 197 17.88 14.78 9.32
CA ASP A 197 16.60 14.88 8.57
C ASP A 197 16.60 14.19 7.20
N ILE A 198 17.52 13.25 6.98
CA ILE A 198 17.52 12.45 5.76
C ILE A 198 16.65 11.22 5.98
N LEU A 199 15.72 10.97 5.05
CA LEU A 199 14.84 9.80 5.09
C LEU A 199 15.48 8.64 4.34
N PHE A 200 15.60 7.52 5.04
CA PHE A 200 16.10 6.25 4.52
C PHE A 200 15.01 5.21 4.51
N PHE A 201 15.15 4.21 3.63
CA PHE A 201 14.32 3.01 3.65
C PHE A 201 15.17 1.75 3.73
N ARG A 202 14.57 0.68 4.23
CA ARG A 202 15.11 -0.68 4.28
C ARG A 202 14.06 -1.68 3.84
N VAL A 203 14.49 -2.72 3.15
CA VAL A 203 13.68 -3.89 2.83
C VAL A 203 14.18 -5.05 3.70
N ASP A 204 13.30 -5.67 4.49
CA ASP A 204 13.62 -6.80 5.38
C ASP A 204 14.86 -6.58 6.26
N ARG A 205 14.98 -5.38 6.83
CA ARG A 205 16.10 -4.97 7.70
C ARG A 205 17.49 -5.03 7.05
N ARG A 206 17.56 -5.07 5.72
CA ARG A 206 18.84 -5.00 4.99
C ARG A 206 19.44 -3.59 5.07
N ARG A 207 20.48 -3.33 4.29
CA ARG A 207 21.17 -2.04 4.25
C ARG A 207 20.19 -0.90 3.93
N LYS A 208 20.28 0.20 4.69
CA LYS A 208 19.49 1.41 4.45
C LYS A 208 19.95 2.13 3.18
N MET A 209 18.98 2.64 2.45
CA MET A 209 19.18 3.44 1.23
C MET A 209 18.35 4.72 1.30
N PRO A 210 18.78 5.83 0.66
CA PRO A 210 17.97 7.04 0.59
C PRO A 210 16.61 6.77 -0.07
N VAL A 211 15.55 7.33 0.49
CA VAL A 211 14.16 7.08 0.01
C VAL A 211 13.96 7.52 -1.45
N THR A 212 14.71 8.52 -1.91
CA THR A 212 14.63 9.02 -3.29
C THR A 212 14.92 7.93 -4.33
N ILE A 213 15.75 6.95 -4.00
CA ILE A 213 16.03 5.79 -4.86
C ILE A 213 14.75 4.96 -5.06
N LEU A 214 14.01 4.71 -3.98
CA LEU A 214 12.76 3.99 -4.03
C LEU A 214 11.70 4.75 -4.84
N LEU A 215 11.56 6.06 -4.60
CA LEU A 215 10.60 6.90 -5.29
C LEU A 215 10.86 6.95 -6.80
N LYS A 216 12.13 7.05 -7.21
CA LYS A 216 12.53 6.96 -8.61
C LYS A 216 12.26 5.58 -9.22
N ALA A 217 12.51 4.50 -8.46
CA ALA A 217 12.22 3.14 -8.90
C ALA A 217 10.72 2.88 -9.12
N ILE A 218 9.85 3.56 -8.37
CA ILE A 218 8.38 3.53 -8.55
C ILE A 218 7.95 4.37 -9.77
N GLY A 219 8.85 5.19 -10.35
CA GLY A 219 8.58 5.98 -11.54
C GLY A 219 8.35 7.46 -11.28
N MET A 220 8.62 7.98 -10.07
CA MET A 220 8.52 9.41 -9.80
C MET A 220 9.71 10.16 -10.41
N SER A 221 9.42 11.26 -11.15
CA SER A 221 10.45 12.17 -11.65
C SER A 221 10.98 13.08 -10.53
N HIS A 222 12.13 13.75 -10.77
CA HIS A 222 12.69 14.72 -9.83
C HIS A 222 11.69 15.84 -9.51
N GLU A 223 11.02 16.40 -10.52
CA GLU A 223 10.00 17.42 -10.32
C GLU A 223 8.83 16.94 -9.46
N GLN A 224 8.36 15.71 -9.69
CA GLN A 224 7.28 15.14 -8.89
C GLN A 224 7.69 14.92 -7.42
N ILE A 225 8.93 14.48 -7.18
CA ILE A 225 9.45 14.30 -5.82
C ILE A 225 9.52 15.66 -5.13
N LEU A 226 10.09 16.68 -5.79
CA LEU A 226 10.17 18.01 -5.24
C LEU A 226 8.78 18.60 -4.99
N ALA A 227 7.85 18.48 -5.93
CA ALA A 227 6.49 19.02 -5.81
C ALA A 227 5.68 18.37 -4.66
N ASN A 228 5.89 17.08 -4.39
CA ASN A 228 5.15 16.37 -3.34
C ASN A 228 5.71 16.57 -1.93
N PHE A 229 7.02 16.78 -1.80
CA PHE A 229 7.67 16.77 -0.48
C PHE A 229 8.22 18.13 -0.05
N PHE A 230 8.31 19.12 -0.95
CA PHE A 230 8.85 20.43 -0.66
C PHE A 230 7.89 21.54 -1.04
N VAL A 231 8.00 22.63 -0.34
CA VAL A 231 7.29 23.87 -0.63
C VAL A 231 8.23 24.79 -1.40
N PHE A 232 7.75 25.41 -2.48
CA PHE A 232 8.55 26.25 -3.35
C PHE A 232 8.37 27.73 -3.05
N ASP A 233 9.42 28.49 -3.29
CA ASP A 233 9.36 29.93 -3.42
C ASP A 233 9.25 30.28 -4.91
N ASN A 234 8.30 31.17 -5.27
CA ASN A 234 8.13 31.63 -6.62
C ASN A 234 8.87 32.98 -6.76
N PHE A 235 9.73 33.05 -7.76
CA PHE A 235 10.46 34.26 -8.11
C PHE A 235 10.07 34.75 -9.49
N ASN A 236 9.71 36.06 -9.59
CA ASN A 236 9.55 36.75 -10.85
C ASN A 236 10.85 37.45 -11.18
N LEU A 237 11.56 36.99 -12.20
CA LEU A 237 12.80 37.61 -12.65
C LEU A 237 12.52 38.97 -13.30
N ARG A 238 13.32 39.96 -12.95
CA ARG A 238 13.31 41.32 -13.52
C ARG A 238 14.71 41.70 -14.01
N SER A 239 14.82 42.81 -14.75
CA SER A 239 16.10 43.30 -15.26
C SER A 239 17.12 43.63 -14.17
N GLU A 240 16.70 43.97 -12.97
CA GLU A 240 17.56 44.39 -11.85
C GLU A 240 17.29 43.53 -10.58
N GLY A 241 17.23 42.20 -10.69
CA GLY A 241 16.98 41.29 -9.58
C GLY A 241 15.74 40.42 -9.74
N ALA A 242 15.13 40.02 -8.64
CA ALA A 242 13.91 39.22 -8.66
C ALA A 242 12.90 39.69 -7.60
N GLU A 243 11.65 39.33 -7.81
CA GLU A 243 10.58 39.48 -6.82
C GLU A 243 10.15 38.14 -6.31
N MET A 244 10.21 37.95 -5.00
CA MET A 244 9.75 36.77 -4.30
C MET A 244 8.34 36.99 -3.77
N GLU A 245 7.47 36.01 -3.90
CA GLU A 245 6.15 36.00 -3.28
C GLU A 245 6.26 36.06 -1.75
N PHE A 246 5.51 36.96 -1.11
CA PHE A 246 5.48 37.08 0.33
C PHE A 246 4.59 36.00 0.96
N VAL A 247 5.20 35.12 1.75
CA VAL A 247 4.50 34.13 2.56
C VAL A 247 4.87 34.33 4.02
N SER A 248 3.92 34.82 4.83
CA SER A 248 4.14 35.23 6.22
C SER A 248 4.72 34.12 7.11
N GLU A 249 4.24 32.90 6.91
CA GLU A 249 4.66 31.72 7.71
C GLU A 249 6.12 31.33 7.48
N ARG A 250 6.66 31.56 6.28
CA ARG A 250 8.04 31.21 5.92
C ARG A 250 9.04 32.25 6.38
N LEU A 251 8.68 33.50 6.33
CA LEU A 251 9.58 34.57 6.76
C LEU A 251 9.67 34.75 8.26
N ARG A 252 8.66 34.33 9.00
CA ARG A 252 8.66 34.42 10.46
C ARG A 252 9.75 33.55 11.08
N GLY A 253 10.69 34.21 11.77
CA GLY A 253 11.82 33.53 12.45
C GLY A 253 13.09 33.48 11.63
N GLU A 254 13.03 33.75 10.32
CA GLU A 254 14.20 33.89 9.43
C GLU A 254 14.98 35.16 9.71
N VAL A 255 16.25 35.15 9.32
CA VAL A 255 17.10 36.35 9.35
C VAL A 255 17.02 37.02 7.99
N ALA A 256 16.65 38.33 7.96
CA ALA A 256 16.57 39.09 6.72
C ALA A 256 17.97 39.19 6.09
N ARG A 257 18.15 38.66 4.89
CA ARG A 257 19.43 38.73 4.17
C ARG A 257 19.59 40.02 3.39
N PHE A 258 18.52 40.81 3.25
CA PHE A 258 18.44 42.11 2.59
C PHE A 258 17.39 42.98 3.28
N ASP A 259 17.41 44.30 2.98
CA ASP A 259 16.43 45.22 3.51
C ASP A 259 15.06 45.02 2.86
N ILE A 260 14.02 44.85 3.67
CA ILE A 260 12.63 44.75 3.17
C ILE A 260 12.03 46.15 3.21
N VAL A 261 11.70 46.67 2.05
CA VAL A 261 11.25 48.05 1.86
C VAL A 261 9.79 48.04 1.40
N ASP A 262 9.02 49.00 1.85
CA ASP A 262 7.66 49.28 1.37
C ASP A 262 7.68 49.98 0.00
N LYS A 263 6.54 49.99 -0.68
CA LYS A 263 6.33 50.71 -1.96
C LYS A 263 6.65 52.22 -1.89
N SER A 264 6.65 52.79 -0.70
CA SER A 264 7.02 54.18 -0.43
C SER A 264 8.52 54.38 -0.18
N GLY A 265 9.36 53.32 -0.23
CA GLY A 265 10.80 53.41 0.06
C GLY A 265 11.14 53.32 1.55
N LYS A 266 10.16 53.11 2.43
CA LYS A 266 10.40 53.01 3.86
C LYS A 266 10.84 51.58 4.20
N THR A 267 11.98 51.43 4.89
CA THR A 267 12.49 50.15 5.36
C THR A 267 11.64 49.63 6.50
N LEU A 268 11.05 48.43 6.32
CA LEU A 268 10.26 47.71 7.32
C LEU A 268 11.12 46.78 8.14
N VAL A 269 12.08 46.09 7.50
CA VAL A 269 13.03 45.20 8.16
C VAL A 269 14.43 45.45 7.59
N LEU A 270 15.38 45.71 8.48
CA LEU A 270 16.79 45.89 8.10
C LEU A 270 17.46 44.52 7.90
N LYS A 271 18.46 44.49 7.00
CA LYS A 271 19.35 43.35 6.80
C LYS A 271 19.91 42.85 8.15
N ASP A 272 20.15 41.57 8.25
CA ASP A 272 20.68 40.85 9.40
C ASP A 272 19.79 40.88 10.68
N LYS A 273 18.58 41.42 10.60
CA LYS A 273 17.60 41.32 11.70
C LYS A 273 16.71 40.10 11.55
N ARG A 274 16.41 39.49 12.69
CA ARG A 274 15.44 38.41 12.74
C ARG A 274 14.02 38.91 12.55
N ILE A 275 13.31 38.35 11.59
CA ILE A 275 11.93 38.68 11.28
C ILE A 275 11.02 38.15 12.35
N ASN A 276 10.41 39.02 13.11
CA ASN A 276 9.46 38.67 14.19
C ASN A 276 8.01 38.87 13.73
N ALA A 277 7.05 38.44 14.58
CA ALA A 277 5.63 38.55 14.27
C ALA A 277 5.14 39.99 14.06
N LYS A 278 5.84 41.01 14.62
CA LYS A 278 5.54 42.45 14.38
C LYS A 278 5.94 42.80 12.97
N HIS A 279 7.14 42.47 12.53
CA HIS A 279 7.61 42.71 11.17
C HIS A 279 6.69 42.10 10.11
N VAL A 280 6.21 40.89 10.34
CA VAL A 280 5.26 40.20 9.45
C VAL A 280 3.95 41.01 9.33
N ARG A 281 3.41 41.45 10.46
CA ARG A 281 2.18 42.25 10.47
C ARG A 281 2.39 43.61 9.78
N ASP A 282 3.54 44.25 9.98
CA ASP A 282 3.88 45.53 9.33
C ASP A 282 3.97 45.37 7.80
N ILE A 283 4.52 44.26 7.32
CA ILE A 283 4.59 43.90 5.89
C ILE A 283 3.17 43.60 5.33
N GLU A 284 2.35 42.84 6.06
CA GLU A 284 0.95 42.56 5.69
C GLU A 284 0.11 43.86 5.65
N ALA A 285 0.28 44.76 6.63
CA ALA A 285 -0.42 46.02 6.71
C ALA A 285 -0.02 47.00 5.55
N ALA A 286 1.24 46.89 5.09
CA ALA A 286 1.71 47.62 3.92
C ALA A 286 1.20 47.02 2.59
N GLY A 287 0.47 45.93 2.61
CA GLY A 287 -0.11 45.29 1.43
C GLY A 287 0.93 44.77 0.42
N ILE A 288 2.08 44.36 0.92
CA ILE A 288 3.19 43.84 0.11
C ILE A 288 2.88 42.37 -0.20
N LYS A 289 2.69 42.07 -1.49
CA LYS A 289 2.52 40.68 -1.97
C LYS A 289 3.82 40.10 -2.51
N HIS A 290 4.74 40.92 -2.93
CA HIS A 290 6.04 40.52 -3.49
C HIS A 290 7.14 41.37 -2.87
N ILE A 291 8.24 40.75 -2.52
CA ILE A 291 9.41 41.39 -1.93
C ILE A 291 10.51 41.35 -2.98
N SER A 292 11.10 42.52 -3.24
CA SER A 292 12.27 42.64 -4.13
C SER A 292 13.48 42.03 -3.46
N VAL A 293 14.17 41.13 -4.17
CA VAL A 293 15.36 40.43 -3.69
C VAL A 293 16.52 40.64 -4.67
N PRO A 294 17.74 40.83 -4.15
CA PRO A 294 18.92 40.99 -5.00
C PRO A 294 19.27 39.64 -5.68
N GLU A 295 20.04 39.67 -6.78
CA GLU A 295 20.47 38.50 -7.54
C GLU A 295 21.25 37.49 -6.65
N ASP A 296 22.09 38.01 -5.76
CA ASP A 296 22.86 37.18 -4.82
C ASP A 296 21.99 36.28 -3.94
N TYR A 297 20.73 36.62 -3.74
CA TYR A 297 19.79 35.85 -2.97
C TYR A 297 19.35 34.57 -3.69
N LEU A 298 19.41 34.56 -5.02
CA LEU A 298 19.07 33.39 -5.83
C LEU A 298 20.19 32.41 -5.94
N LEU A 299 21.44 32.83 -5.72
CA LEU A 299 22.60 31.98 -5.84
C LEU A 299 22.59 30.85 -4.78
N GLY A 300 22.88 29.64 -5.22
CA GLY A 300 22.93 28.43 -4.36
C GLY A 300 21.56 27.87 -3.97
N ARG A 301 20.48 28.33 -4.59
CA ARG A 301 19.15 27.73 -4.46
C ARG A 301 18.95 26.62 -5.49
N VAL A 302 18.15 25.64 -5.13
CA VAL A 302 17.85 24.48 -5.96
C VAL A 302 16.62 24.73 -6.81
N LEU A 303 16.68 24.38 -8.09
CA LEU A 303 15.57 24.54 -9.03
C LEU A 303 14.45 23.52 -8.73
N ALA A 304 13.22 24.02 -8.68
CA ALA A 304 12.04 23.20 -8.43
C ALA A 304 11.55 22.47 -9.70
N LYS A 305 11.76 23.08 -10.88
CA LYS A 305 11.31 22.57 -12.17
C LYS A 305 12.41 22.73 -13.22
N ASN A 306 12.28 21.98 -14.30
CA ASN A 306 13.15 22.16 -15.45
C ASN A 306 12.89 23.56 -16.05
N ILE A 307 13.98 24.25 -16.39
CA ILE A 307 13.92 25.49 -17.15
C ILE A 307 14.14 25.13 -18.61
N VAL A 308 13.12 25.38 -19.43
CA VAL A 308 13.12 25.07 -20.86
C VAL A 308 13.17 26.39 -21.63
N ASP A 309 14.04 26.46 -22.63
CA ASP A 309 14.08 27.56 -23.55
C ASP A 309 12.78 27.59 -24.40
N GLY A 310 12.10 28.72 -24.42
CA GLY A 310 10.82 28.90 -25.13
C GLY A 310 10.94 28.81 -26.65
N ASP A 311 12.12 29.10 -27.20
CA ASP A 311 12.34 29.14 -28.65
C ASP A 311 12.85 27.84 -29.21
N THR A 312 13.75 27.14 -28.47
CA THR A 312 14.39 25.91 -28.93
C THR A 312 13.75 24.65 -28.35
N GLY A 313 13.03 24.76 -27.20
CA GLY A 313 12.50 23.65 -26.47
C GLY A 313 13.55 22.81 -25.73
N GLU A 314 14.80 23.25 -25.69
CA GLU A 314 15.89 22.59 -24.96
C GLU A 314 15.82 22.89 -23.45
N VAL A 315 16.17 21.88 -22.63
CA VAL A 315 16.27 22.05 -21.20
C VAL A 315 17.58 22.76 -20.86
N VAL A 316 17.50 24.01 -20.45
CA VAL A 316 18.68 24.84 -20.07
C VAL A 316 19.21 24.43 -18.69
N ALA A 317 18.33 24.13 -17.76
CA ALA A 317 18.67 23.64 -16.43
C ALA A 317 17.62 22.66 -15.91
N SER A 318 18.06 21.63 -15.23
CA SER A 318 17.19 20.56 -14.75
C SER A 318 16.65 20.80 -13.35
N ALA A 319 15.52 20.22 -13.04
CA ALA A 319 15.01 20.19 -11.66
C ALA A 319 16.02 19.54 -10.73
N ASN A 320 16.27 20.15 -9.59
CA ASN A 320 17.24 19.79 -8.57
C ASN A 320 18.70 20.21 -8.88
N ASP A 321 18.95 21.01 -9.90
CA ASP A 321 20.25 21.66 -10.09
C ASP A 321 20.43 22.83 -9.13
#